data_a0341561fd1f66632e7f6cd49f7cec6d
#
_entry.id   a0341561fd1f66632e7f6cd49f7cec6d
#
_cell.length_a   1.000
_cell.length_b   1.000
_cell.length_c   1.000
_cell.angle_alpha   90.00
_cell.angle_beta   90.00
_cell.angle_gamma   90.00
#
_symmetry.space_group_name_H-M   'P 1'
#
loop_
_entity.id
_entity.type
_entity.pdbx_description
1 polymer ?
#
loop_
_entity_poly.entity_id
_entity_poly.type
_entity_poly.pdbx_seq_one_letter_code
_entity_poly.pdbx_strand_id
1 'polypeptide(L)'
;MTGPDSAELLGLAVDAAQAAAAMLAAGRAVGPLGRPEVAGTKSSPTDVVTEMDRAAEVLIRQRLLAARPQDAILGEEGGEEAGRAGGPGRVRWVVDPLDGTVNYLYGLPDWSVSIAAEVDGTVVAGVVTVPSHGEVFTATLGGGAWLDAGGGRPVALRCNTGVPLEHALVSTGFGYEVPRRVVQGEVVG
;
A
#
# COMPACT_ATOMS: atom_id res chain seq x y z
N MET A 1 -25.46 -17.10 2.94
CA MET A 1 -24.01 -17.36 3.00
C MET A 1 -23.39 -16.11 3.56
N THR A 2 -22.76 -16.21 4.71
CA THR A 2 -21.95 -15.10 5.27
C THR A 2 -20.78 -14.85 4.33
N GLY A 3 -20.54 -13.60 3.95
CA GLY A 3 -19.36 -13.19 3.16
C GLY A 3 -18.05 -13.52 3.89
N PRO A 4 -16.90 -13.35 3.23
CA PRO A 4 -15.60 -13.58 3.86
C PRO A 4 -15.44 -12.67 5.10
N ASP A 5 -14.83 -13.20 6.16
CA ASP A 5 -14.62 -12.47 7.41
C ASP A 5 -13.57 -11.37 7.23
N SER A 6 -13.95 -10.12 7.48
CA SER A 6 -13.04 -8.97 7.37
C SER A 6 -11.83 -9.07 8.30
N ALA A 7 -11.97 -9.72 9.45
CA ALA A 7 -10.86 -9.91 10.38
C ALA A 7 -9.85 -10.95 9.87
N GLU A 8 -10.34 -12.03 9.25
CA GLU A 8 -9.49 -13.01 8.55
C GLU A 8 -8.73 -12.35 7.40
N LEU A 9 -9.45 -11.59 6.54
CA LEU A 9 -8.84 -10.87 5.41
C LEU A 9 -7.79 -9.86 5.89
N LEU A 10 -8.07 -9.13 6.96
CA LEU A 10 -7.10 -8.22 7.56
C LEU A 10 -5.84 -8.96 8.02
N GLY A 11 -5.99 -10.10 8.68
CA GLY A 11 -4.86 -10.92 9.14
C GLY A 11 -3.93 -11.33 7.99
N LEU A 12 -4.51 -11.78 6.88
CA LEU A 12 -3.76 -12.15 5.67
C LEU A 12 -3.06 -10.95 5.04
N ALA A 13 -3.73 -9.80 4.96
CA ALA A 13 -3.15 -8.57 4.45
C ALA A 13 -1.95 -8.10 5.30
N VAL A 14 -2.09 -8.12 6.63
CA VAL A 14 -1.03 -7.73 7.57
C VAL A 14 0.19 -8.65 7.43
N ASP A 15 0.00 -9.98 7.39
CA ASP A 15 1.10 -10.94 7.20
C ASP A 15 1.86 -10.69 5.89
N ALA A 16 1.13 -10.49 4.79
CA ALA A 16 1.73 -10.23 3.49
C ALA A 16 2.47 -8.88 3.45
N ALA A 17 1.86 -7.82 4.00
CA ALA A 17 2.45 -6.48 4.02
C ALA A 17 3.72 -6.42 4.88
N GLN A 18 3.70 -7.00 6.07
CA GLN A 18 4.86 -7.04 6.96
C GLN A 18 6.02 -7.84 6.35
N ALA A 19 5.74 -8.95 5.67
CA ALA A 19 6.78 -9.73 4.99
C ALA A 19 7.42 -8.95 3.84
N ALA A 20 6.63 -8.26 3.02
CA ALA A 20 7.13 -7.40 1.95
C ALA A 20 7.94 -6.22 2.52
N ALA A 21 7.43 -5.57 3.56
CA ALA A 21 8.10 -4.47 4.25
C ALA A 21 9.48 -4.88 4.82
N ALA A 22 9.56 -6.07 5.43
CA ALA A 22 10.83 -6.61 5.94
C ALA A 22 11.83 -6.90 4.80
N MET A 23 11.35 -7.45 3.68
CA MET A 23 12.18 -7.69 2.50
C MET A 23 12.70 -6.38 1.91
N LEU A 24 11.84 -5.38 1.74
CA LEU A 24 12.20 -4.06 1.24
C LEU A 24 13.22 -3.37 2.15
N ALA A 25 13.01 -3.40 3.47
CA ALA A 25 13.94 -2.82 4.43
C ALA A 25 15.33 -3.50 4.37
N ALA A 26 15.38 -4.83 4.23
CA ALA A 26 16.62 -5.58 4.08
C ALA A 26 17.31 -5.27 2.73
N GLY A 27 16.55 -5.20 1.63
CA GLY A 27 17.07 -4.91 0.29
C GLY A 27 17.68 -3.51 0.18
N ARG A 28 17.13 -2.53 0.90
CA ARG A 28 17.66 -1.18 0.94
C ARG A 28 19.08 -1.09 1.52
N ALA A 29 19.43 -1.99 2.42
CA ALA A 29 20.74 -2.01 3.08
C ALA A 29 21.86 -2.59 2.20
N VAL A 30 21.56 -3.27 1.10
CA VAL A 30 22.52 -4.10 0.33
C VAL A 30 23.07 -3.44 -0.92
N GLY A 31 22.42 -2.38 -1.44
CA GLY A 31 22.84 -1.71 -2.67
C GLY A 31 24.16 -0.90 -2.51
N PRO A 32 24.90 -0.65 -3.60
CA PRO A 32 26.03 0.27 -3.61
C PRO A 32 25.59 1.63 -3.06
N LEU A 33 26.23 2.11 -2.03
CA LEU A 33 25.85 3.32 -1.27
C LEU A 33 24.51 3.20 -0.52
N GLY A 34 23.98 1.97 -0.31
CA GLY A 34 22.69 1.75 0.34
C GLY A 34 21.48 2.22 -0.50
N ARG A 35 21.61 2.25 -1.83
CA ARG A 35 20.55 2.67 -2.75
C ARG A 35 20.18 1.53 -3.70
N PRO A 36 18.89 1.20 -3.84
CA PRO A 36 18.39 0.29 -4.86
C PRO A 36 18.63 0.84 -6.27
N GLU A 37 18.76 -0.04 -7.24
CA GLU A 37 18.85 0.35 -8.64
C GLU A 37 17.46 0.56 -9.25
N VAL A 38 17.36 1.54 -10.16
CA VAL A 38 16.15 1.76 -10.96
C VAL A 38 16.07 0.70 -12.04
N ALA A 39 15.02 -0.11 -12.04
CA ALA A 39 14.80 -1.14 -13.03
C ALA A 39 14.08 -0.63 -14.29
N GLY A 40 13.34 0.48 -14.18
CA GLY A 40 12.60 1.07 -15.28
C GLY A 40 11.75 2.26 -14.86
N THR A 41 10.86 2.67 -15.76
CA THR A 41 9.87 3.73 -15.53
C THR A 41 8.49 3.23 -15.95
N LYS A 42 7.43 3.72 -15.27
CA LYS A 42 6.03 3.38 -15.55
C LYS A 42 5.43 4.32 -16.63
N SER A 43 4.67 5.31 -16.17
CA SER A 43 3.94 6.23 -17.04
C SER A 43 4.80 7.39 -17.58
N SER A 44 5.91 7.71 -16.93
CA SER A 44 6.81 8.80 -17.32
C SER A 44 8.25 8.53 -16.86
N PRO A 45 9.26 9.29 -17.35
CA PRO A 45 10.64 9.17 -16.89
C PRO A 45 10.84 9.47 -15.39
N THR A 46 9.87 10.08 -14.74
CA THR A 46 9.88 10.39 -13.30
C THR A 46 9.07 9.43 -12.46
N ASP A 47 8.38 8.49 -13.10
CA ASP A 47 7.59 7.44 -12.46
C ASP A 47 8.40 6.15 -12.51
N VAL A 48 9.28 5.98 -11.54
CA VAL A 48 10.29 4.92 -11.52
C VAL A 48 9.79 3.67 -10.81
N VAL A 49 10.23 2.52 -11.29
CA VAL A 49 10.04 1.21 -10.65
C VAL A 49 11.40 0.58 -10.39
N THR A 50 11.53 -0.13 -9.29
CA THR A 50 12.74 -0.89 -8.95
C THR A 50 12.47 -2.39 -9.06
N GLU A 51 13.54 -3.19 -9.11
CA GLU A 51 13.41 -4.63 -8.95
C GLU A 51 12.80 -5.00 -7.59
N MET A 52 12.94 -4.12 -6.59
CA MET A 52 12.37 -4.31 -5.27
C MET A 52 10.85 -4.19 -5.26
N ASP A 53 10.26 -3.25 -6.04
CA ASP A 53 8.80 -3.14 -6.22
C ASP A 53 8.24 -4.47 -6.76
N ARG A 54 8.83 -4.97 -7.84
CA ARG A 54 8.42 -6.22 -8.47
C ARG A 54 8.58 -7.43 -7.54
N ALA A 55 9.71 -7.51 -6.84
CA ALA A 55 9.95 -8.59 -5.90
C ALA A 55 8.97 -8.56 -4.72
N ALA A 56 8.62 -7.36 -4.23
CA ALA A 56 7.61 -7.18 -3.19
C ALA A 56 6.23 -7.61 -3.67
N GLU A 57 5.83 -7.22 -4.88
CA GLU A 57 4.55 -7.65 -5.45
C GLU A 57 4.46 -9.17 -5.59
N VAL A 58 5.51 -9.80 -6.11
CA VAL A 58 5.59 -11.27 -6.22
C VAL A 58 5.44 -11.95 -4.86
N LEU A 59 6.12 -11.45 -3.83
CA LEU A 59 6.03 -12.00 -2.48
C LEU A 59 4.61 -11.87 -1.90
N ILE A 60 4.00 -10.69 -2.04
CA ILE A 60 2.63 -10.44 -1.58
C ILE A 60 1.65 -11.39 -2.29
N ARG A 61 1.74 -11.50 -3.61
CA ARG A 61 0.92 -12.41 -4.42
C ARG A 61 1.03 -13.85 -3.95
N GLN A 62 2.25 -14.33 -3.75
CA GLN A 62 2.51 -15.70 -3.30
C GLN A 62 1.85 -15.96 -1.94
N ARG A 63 1.95 -15.05 -0.99
CA ARG A 63 1.35 -15.20 0.34
C ARG A 63 -0.16 -15.20 0.32
N LEU A 64 -0.75 -14.22 -0.36
CA LEU A 64 -2.21 -14.10 -0.45
C LEU A 64 -2.83 -15.29 -1.18
N LEU A 65 -2.26 -15.69 -2.33
CA LEU A 65 -2.79 -16.80 -3.12
C LEU A 65 -2.50 -18.18 -2.51
N ALA A 66 -1.47 -18.32 -1.67
CA ALA A 66 -1.27 -19.56 -0.90
C ALA A 66 -2.41 -19.80 0.09
N ALA A 67 -2.92 -18.74 0.72
CA ALA A 67 -4.06 -18.84 1.63
C ALA A 67 -5.40 -18.86 0.88
N ARG A 68 -5.51 -18.09 -0.19
CA ARG A 68 -6.77 -17.87 -0.94
C ARG A 68 -6.55 -17.95 -2.46
N PRO A 69 -6.37 -19.17 -3.02
CA PRO A 69 -5.94 -19.38 -4.41
C PRO A 69 -6.96 -18.96 -5.48
N GLN A 70 -8.20 -18.64 -5.07
CA GLN A 70 -9.27 -18.23 -5.99
C GLN A 70 -9.47 -16.70 -6.04
N ASP A 71 -8.78 -15.95 -5.17
CA ASP A 71 -8.92 -14.49 -5.11
C ASP A 71 -8.21 -13.82 -6.30
N ALA A 72 -8.70 -12.64 -6.68
CA ALA A 72 -8.05 -11.80 -7.68
C ALA A 72 -7.05 -10.84 -6.99
N ILE A 73 -6.02 -10.43 -7.72
CA ILE A 73 -5.08 -9.40 -7.25
C ILE A 73 -4.96 -8.32 -8.32
N LEU A 74 -5.19 -7.08 -7.92
CA LEU A 74 -4.88 -5.88 -8.67
C LEU A 74 -3.59 -5.30 -8.08
N GLY A 75 -2.48 -5.48 -8.75
CA GLY A 75 -1.18 -4.90 -8.37
C GLY A 75 -0.88 -3.66 -9.19
N GLU A 76 -0.03 -2.80 -8.66
CA GLU A 76 0.44 -1.61 -9.37
C GLU A 76 1.40 -1.98 -10.51
N GLU A 77 2.28 -2.95 -10.28
CA GLU A 77 3.32 -3.35 -11.23
C GLU A 77 2.84 -4.39 -12.24
N GLY A 78 2.01 -5.34 -11.83
CA GLY A 78 1.53 -6.45 -12.64
C GLY A 78 0.17 -6.25 -13.28
N GLY A 79 -0.54 -5.16 -12.95
CA GLY A 79 -1.92 -4.96 -13.38
C GLY A 79 -2.89 -5.95 -12.75
N GLU A 80 -4.08 -6.07 -13.34
CA GLU A 80 -5.09 -6.99 -12.87
C GLU A 80 -4.81 -8.42 -13.37
N GLU A 81 -4.40 -9.30 -12.48
CA GLU A 81 -4.52 -10.73 -12.70
C GLU A 81 -5.88 -11.20 -12.18
N ALA A 82 -6.76 -11.49 -13.11
CA ALA A 82 -8.02 -12.10 -12.80
C ALA A 82 -7.78 -13.46 -12.14
N GLY A 83 -8.05 -13.57 -10.86
CA GLY A 83 -8.48 -14.81 -10.28
C GLY A 83 -9.69 -15.29 -11.09
N ARG A 84 -9.93 -16.58 -11.18
CA ARG A 84 -11.00 -17.16 -12.02
C ARG A 84 -12.30 -16.37 -11.86
N ALA A 85 -12.77 -15.80 -12.96
CA ALA A 85 -13.83 -14.81 -13.03
C ALA A 85 -15.10 -15.17 -12.26
N GLY A 86 -15.62 -14.17 -11.55
CA GLY A 86 -17.03 -13.94 -11.30
C GLY A 86 -17.76 -14.88 -10.33
N GLY A 87 -18.21 -14.31 -9.23
CA GLY A 87 -19.20 -14.87 -8.32
C GLY A 87 -19.35 -13.98 -7.09
N PRO A 88 -20.53 -13.90 -6.47
CA PRO A 88 -20.74 -13.08 -5.26
C PRO A 88 -19.83 -13.53 -4.11
N GLY A 89 -19.35 -12.58 -3.34
CA GLY A 89 -18.49 -12.82 -2.18
C GLY A 89 -17.01 -13.08 -2.51
N ARG A 90 -16.56 -12.79 -3.73
CA ARG A 90 -15.15 -12.90 -4.10
C ARG A 90 -14.32 -11.72 -3.58
N VAL A 91 -13.12 -12.06 -3.16
CA VAL A 91 -12.13 -11.08 -2.73
C VAL A 91 -11.26 -10.66 -3.93
N ARG A 92 -11.06 -9.35 -4.07
CA ARG A 92 -10.02 -8.77 -4.86
C ARG A 92 -9.06 -8.03 -3.93
N TRP A 93 -7.81 -8.40 -3.97
CA TRP A 93 -6.74 -7.70 -3.27
C TRP A 93 -6.26 -6.53 -4.12
N VAL A 94 -6.20 -5.33 -3.55
CA VAL A 94 -5.62 -4.15 -4.18
C VAL A 94 -4.30 -3.89 -3.48
N VAL A 95 -3.20 -3.93 -4.25
CA VAL A 95 -1.84 -3.95 -3.72
C VAL A 95 -1.02 -2.84 -4.33
N ASP A 96 -0.43 -2.01 -3.48
CA ASP A 96 0.71 -1.17 -3.78
C ASP A 96 1.91 -1.74 -3.00
N PRO A 97 2.84 -2.40 -3.69
CA PRO A 97 3.96 -3.09 -3.04
C PRO A 97 5.00 -2.15 -2.44
N LEU A 98 5.12 -0.93 -2.97
CA LEU A 98 6.05 0.09 -2.50
C LEU A 98 5.54 1.50 -2.85
N ASP A 99 4.61 2.00 -2.05
CA ASP A 99 4.21 3.41 -2.12
C ASP A 99 5.37 4.30 -1.66
N GLY A 100 5.68 5.32 -2.46
CA GLY A 100 6.83 6.18 -2.24
C GLY A 100 8.14 5.62 -2.78
N THR A 101 8.14 4.95 -3.96
CA THR A 101 9.31 4.39 -4.64
C THR A 101 10.47 5.39 -4.75
N VAL A 102 10.18 6.66 -5.07
CA VAL A 102 11.19 7.72 -5.14
C VAL A 102 11.82 7.96 -3.77
N ASN A 103 11.02 8.04 -2.69
CA ASN A 103 11.54 8.19 -1.33
C ASN A 103 12.42 7.00 -0.95
N TYR A 104 11.98 5.80 -1.27
CA TYR A 104 12.75 4.58 -1.05
C TYR A 104 14.11 4.61 -1.74
N LEU A 105 14.17 5.01 -3.03
CA LEU A 105 15.39 5.16 -3.82
C LEU A 105 16.35 6.19 -3.24
N TYR A 106 15.83 7.33 -2.78
CA TYR A 106 16.63 8.40 -2.21
C TYR A 106 17.01 8.20 -0.74
N GLY A 107 16.59 7.09 -0.14
CA GLY A 107 16.90 6.82 1.26
C GLY A 107 16.05 7.59 2.26
N LEU A 108 14.95 8.22 1.81
CA LEU A 108 14.01 8.92 2.68
C LEU A 108 13.13 7.91 3.45
N PRO A 109 12.64 8.28 4.65
CA PRO A 109 11.87 7.35 5.49
C PRO A 109 10.43 7.10 5.01
N ASP A 110 9.85 8.02 4.23
CA ASP A 110 8.42 8.05 3.93
C ASP A 110 8.09 7.15 2.74
N TRP A 111 8.01 5.85 2.99
CA TRP A 111 7.56 4.82 2.05
C TRP A 111 6.78 3.74 2.81
N SER A 112 5.87 3.06 2.11
CA SER A 112 4.97 2.10 2.73
C SER A 112 4.65 0.91 1.82
N VAL A 113 4.05 -0.12 2.40
CA VAL A 113 3.37 -1.21 1.69
C VAL A 113 1.88 -1.10 2.02
N SER A 114 1.04 -1.06 1.00
CA SER A 114 -0.40 -0.91 1.13
C SER A 114 -1.14 -2.09 0.53
N ILE A 115 -2.03 -2.73 1.30
CA ILE A 115 -2.86 -3.84 0.82
C ILE A 115 -4.29 -3.64 1.32
N ALA A 116 -5.26 -3.72 0.39
CA ALA A 116 -6.67 -3.72 0.72
C ALA A 116 -7.37 -4.98 0.21
N ALA A 117 -8.36 -5.44 0.95
CA ALA A 117 -9.30 -6.49 0.54
C ALA A 117 -10.63 -5.87 0.15
N GLU A 118 -11.03 -6.08 -1.09
CA GLU A 118 -12.31 -5.66 -1.65
C GLU A 118 -13.22 -6.87 -1.85
N VAL A 119 -14.47 -6.76 -1.45
CA VAL A 119 -15.51 -7.77 -1.66
C VAL A 119 -16.68 -7.09 -2.40
N ASP A 120 -17.03 -7.60 -3.56
CA ASP A 120 -18.13 -7.07 -4.38
C ASP A 120 -18.07 -5.55 -4.58
N GLY A 121 -16.88 -5.01 -4.85
CA GLY A 121 -16.67 -3.58 -5.08
C GLY A 121 -16.57 -2.71 -3.81
N THR A 122 -16.58 -3.32 -2.63
CA THR A 122 -16.46 -2.60 -1.35
C THR A 122 -15.19 -3.04 -0.62
N VAL A 123 -14.33 -2.08 -0.26
CA VAL A 123 -13.17 -2.35 0.59
C VAL A 123 -13.63 -2.68 2.00
N VAL A 124 -13.30 -3.89 2.47
CA VAL A 124 -13.74 -4.40 3.78
C VAL A 124 -12.62 -4.49 4.81
N ALA A 125 -11.37 -4.53 4.37
CA ALA A 125 -10.19 -4.52 5.23
C ALA A 125 -9.02 -3.83 4.51
N GLY A 126 -8.09 -3.25 5.27
CA GLY A 126 -6.89 -2.63 4.71
C GLY A 126 -5.78 -2.51 5.73
N VAL A 127 -4.56 -2.55 5.25
CA VAL A 127 -3.32 -2.33 5.99
C VAL A 127 -2.39 -1.41 5.22
N VAL A 128 -1.72 -0.50 5.96
CA VAL A 128 -0.57 0.25 5.49
C VAL A 128 0.55 0.06 6.50
N THR A 129 1.68 -0.46 6.04
CA THR A 129 2.87 -0.67 6.86
C THR A 129 3.94 0.35 6.49
N VAL A 130 4.47 1.09 7.48
CA VAL A 130 5.54 2.10 7.33
C VAL A 130 6.78 1.61 8.09
N PRO A 131 7.66 0.83 7.44
CA PRO A 131 8.74 0.11 8.14
C PRO A 131 9.76 1.03 8.81
N SER A 132 10.04 2.18 8.22
CA SER A 132 10.98 3.17 8.76
C SER A 132 10.54 3.76 10.11
N HIS A 133 9.23 3.78 10.37
CA HIS A 133 8.65 4.26 11.61
C HIS A 133 8.24 3.11 12.55
N GLY A 134 8.27 1.86 12.07
CA GLY A 134 7.78 0.71 12.83
C GLY A 134 6.27 0.73 13.02
N GLU A 135 5.54 1.37 12.12
CA GLU A 135 4.11 1.61 12.22
C GLU A 135 3.32 0.69 11.28
N VAL A 136 2.20 0.17 11.79
CA VAL A 136 1.22 -0.61 11.02
C VAL A 136 -0.17 -0.02 11.26
N PHE A 137 -0.72 0.56 10.22
CA PHE A 137 -2.08 1.08 10.21
C PHE A 137 -3.02 0.01 9.67
N THR A 138 -4.11 -0.26 10.38
CA THR A 138 -5.11 -1.26 9.99
C THR A 138 -6.51 -0.70 10.09
N ALA A 139 -7.41 -1.19 9.22
CA ALA A 139 -8.83 -0.86 9.31
C ALA A 139 -9.69 -2.01 8.79
N THR A 140 -10.89 -2.14 9.35
CA THR A 140 -11.96 -2.97 8.78
C THR A 140 -13.25 -2.18 8.69
N LEU A 141 -14.08 -2.53 7.70
CA LEU A 141 -15.38 -1.90 7.52
C LEU A 141 -16.25 -2.12 8.78
N GLY A 142 -16.66 -1.02 9.42
CA GLY A 142 -17.40 -1.06 10.68
C GLY A 142 -16.56 -1.35 11.94
N GLY A 143 -15.29 -1.77 11.80
CA GLY A 143 -14.40 -2.08 12.94
C GLY A 143 -13.46 -0.93 13.33
N GLY A 144 -13.51 0.18 12.60
CA GLY A 144 -12.65 1.35 12.85
C GLY A 144 -11.23 1.20 12.30
N ALA A 145 -10.37 2.15 12.65
CA ALA A 145 -8.97 2.20 12.26
C ALA A 145 -8.05 2.19 13.48
N TRP A 146 -6.89 1.58 13.34
CA TRP A 146 -5.96 1.31 14.43
C TRP A 146 -4.52 1.52 13.98
N LEU A 147 -3.67 1.98 14.89
CA LEU A 147 -2.23 2.10 14.74
C LEU A 147 -1.54 1.17 15.75
N ASP A 148 -0.69 0.28 15.24
CA ASP A 148 0.33 -0.43 16.02
C ASP A 148 1.69 0.21 15.70
N ALA A 149 2.31 0.82 16.71
CA ALA A 149 3.64 1.45 16.61
C ALA A 149 4.74 0.61 17.28
N GLY A 150 4.49 -0.68 17.49
CA GLY A 150 5.41 -1.61 18.14
C GLY A 150 5.54 -1.41 19.67
N GLY A 151 5.38 -2.48 20.41
CA GLY A 151 5.63 -2.49 21.87
C GLY A 151 4.43 -2.19 22.76
N GLY A 152 3.20 -2.11 22.22
CA GLY A 152 2.00 -1.83 23.01
C GLY A 152 0.72 -2.41 22.41
N ARG A 153 -0.41 -1.98 22.99
CA ARG A 153 -1.72 -2.26 22.39
C ARG A 153 -1.96 -1.28 21.24
N PRO A 154 -2.56 -1.70 20.12
CA PRO A 154 -2.95 -0.79 19.04
C PRO A 154 -3.82 0.36 19.56
N VAL A 155 -3.58 1.55 19.02
CA VAL A 155 -4.31 2.77 19.36
C VAL A 155 -5.41 3.01 18.32
N ALA A 156 -6.63 3.27 18.79
CA ALA A 156 -7.74 3.61 17.90
C ALA A 156 -7.51 4.99 17.26
N LEU A 157 -7.65 5.05 15.94
CA LEU A 157 -7.50 6.28 15.17
C LEU A 157 -8.87 6.91 14.87
N ARG A 158 -8.90 8.24 14.86
CA ARG A 158 -10.07 9.01 14.47
C ARG A 158 -9.62 10.26 13.71
N CYS A 159 -10.34 10.58 12.65
CA CYS A 159 -10.16 11.87 11.98
C CYS A 159 -10.65 13.02 12.85
N ASN A 160 -10.02 14.17 12.72
CA ASN A 160 -10.55 15.42 13.28
C ASN A 160 -11.89 15.75 12.60
N THR A 161 -12.82 16.28 13.38
CA THR A 161 -14.12 16.74 12.89
C THR A 161 -14.33 18.20 13.23
N GLY A 162 -15.03 18.94 12.35
CA GLY A 162 -15.40 20.34 12.60
C GLY A 162 -14.22 21.31 12.60
N VAL A 163 -13.10 20.95 11.95
CA VAL A 163 -11.95 21.84 11.79
C VAL A 163 -12.29 22.87 10.69
N PRO A 164 -12.30 24.19 10.99
CA PRO A 164 -12.44 25.21 9.97
C PRO A 164 -11.32 25.12 8.94
N LEU A 165 -11.60 25.46 7.68
CA LEU A 165 -10.62 25.31 6.59
C LEU A 165 -9.33 26.09 6.85
N GLU A 166 -9.43 27.28 7.44
CA GLU A 166 -8.30 28.14 7.83
C GLU A 166 -7.39 27.53 8.90
N HIS A 167 -7.83 26.49 9.58
CA HIS A 167 -7.06 25.75 10.59
C HIS A 167 -6.75 24.32 10.17
N ALA A 168 -7.18 23.92 8.97
CA ALA A 168 -6.98 22.56 8.50
C ALA A 168 -5.56 22.34 7.96
N LEU A 169 -4.92 21.24 8.35
CA LEU A 169 -3.74 20.74 7.66
C LEU A 169 -4.19 20.00 6.41
N VAL A 170 -3.85 20.53 5.25
CA VAL A 170 -4.20 19.95 3.95
C VAL A 170 -2.93 19.36 3.32
N SER A 171 -2.96 18.09 2.96
CA SER A 171 -1.89 17.43 2.20
C SER A 171 -2.31 17.33 0.73
N THR A 172 -1.37 17.55 -0.18
CA THR A 172 -1.55 17.36 -1.62
C THR A 172 -0.32 16.69 -2.22
N GLY A 173 -0.49 16.05 -3.38
CA GLY A 173 0.58 15.46 -4.15
C GLY A 173 0.59 15.97 -5.59
N PHE A 174 1.77 15.94 -6.21
CA PHE A 174 1.95 16.31 -7.61
C PHE A 174 2.01 15.07 -8.48
N GLY A 175 1.32 15.09 -9.62
CA GLY A 175 1.39 14.02 -10.61
C GLY A 175 2.78 13.91 -11.25
N TYR A 176 3.11 12.74 -11.78
CA TYR A 176 4.42 12.48 -12.41
C TYR A 176 4.57 13.18 -13.78
N GLU A 177 3.48 13.48 -14.45
CA GLU A 177 3.50 14.17 -15.76
C GLU A 177 3.77 15.67 -15.64
N VAL A 178 4.74 16.18 -16.39
CA VAL A 178 5.16 17.59 -16.33
C VAL A 178 3.99 18.57 -16.58
N PRO A 179 3.13 18.39 -17.63
CA PRO A 179 2.00 19.30 -17.84
C PRO A 179 1.04 19.35 -16.66
N ARG A 180 0.78 18.21 -16.04
CA ARG A 180 -0.10 18.11 -14.86
C ARG A 180 0.48 18.83 -13.65
N ARG A 181 1.80 18.71 -13.44
CA ARG A 181 2.49 19.41 -12.34
C ARG A 181 2.44 20.93 -12.50
N VAL A 182 2.54 21.44 -13.74
CA VAL A 182 2.41 22.90 -14.00
C VAL A 182 1.04 23.39 -13.54
N VAL A 183 -0.04 22.73 -13.99
CA VAL A 183 -1.41 23.10 -13.59
C VAL A 183 -1.60 22.98 -12.07
N GLN A 184 -1.10 21.90 -11.46
CA GLN A 184 -1.19 21.72 -10.02
C GLN A 184 -0.41 22.80 -9.24
N GLY A 185 0.76 23.22 -9.75
CA GLY A 185 1.55 24.30 -9.15
C GLY A 185 0.81 25.64 -9.18
N GLU A 186 0.07 25.94 -10.26
CA GLU A 186 -0.74 27.17 -10.39
C GLU A 186 -1.94 27.19 -9.40
N VAL A 187 -2.45 26.00 -9.01
CA VAL A 187 -3.58 25.88 -8.08
C VAL A 187 -3.14 26.05 -6.61
N VAL A 188 -1.89 25.68 -6.30
CA VAL A 188 -1.38 25.66 -4.91
C VAL A 188 -0.54 26.89 -4.58
N GLY A 189 -0.06 27.64 -5.59
CA GLY A 189 0.72 28.88 -5.44
C GLY A 189 -0.15 30.10 -5.46
#